data_4da6bf0a580687f512810eb9b0090e37
#
_entry.id   4da6bf0a580687f512810eb9b0090e37
#
_cell.length_a   1.000
_cell.length_b   1.000
_cell.length_c   1.000
_cell.angle_alpha   90.00
_cell.angle_beta   90.00
_cell.angle_gamma   90.00
#
_symmetry.space_group_name_H-M   'P 1'
#
loop_
_entity.id
_entity.type
_entity.pdbx_description
1 polymer ?
#
loop_
_entity_poly.entity_id
_entity_poly.type
_entity_poly.pdbx_seq_one_letter_code
_entity_poly.pdbx_strand_id
1 'polypeptide(L)'
;MRASIAFYESLGFARKMSATGEEVAFYDTGGTVLGLFPWHLLARDAALPDQPRPTAFHGVALAWNCADDAEVDAVMAFALSKGAKLLNPAQPTSYGGYCGYFADPDGHAWEVVRAPGFTVGDNRRVTLPD
;
A
#
# COMPACT_ATOMS: atom_id res chain seq x y z
N MET A 1 0.19 0.27 -15.15
CA MET A 1 -1.18 -0.22 -14.88
C MET A 1 -1.25 -1.75 -14.78
N ARG A 2 -1.05 -2.55 -15.86
CA ARG A 2 -1.22 -4.04 -15.80
C ARG A 2 -0.41 -4.70 -14.68
N ALA A 3 0.86 -4.35 -14.54
CA ALA A 3 1.71 -4.90 -13.48
C ALA A 3 1.20 -4.54 -12.08
N SER A 4 0.75 -3.30 -11.89
CA SER A 4 0.21 -2.81 -10.61
C SER A 4 -1.12 -3.50 -10.30
N ILE A 5 -2.02 -3.65 -11.28
CA ILE A 5 -3.28 -4.39 -11.13
C ILE A 5 -2.98 -5.84 -10.69
N ALA A 6 -2.13 -6.55 -11.43
CA ALA A 6 -1.77 -7.93 -11.11
C ALA A 6 -1.12 -8.06 -9.72
N PHE A 7 -0.28 -7.09 -9.33
CA PHE A 7 0.35 -7.07 -8.02
C PHE A 7 -0.70 -6.95 -6.90
N TYR A 8 -1.57 -5.92 -6.94
CA TYR A 8 -2.56 -5.73 -5.87
C TYR A 8 -3.58 -6.87 -5.79
N GLU A 9 -4.02 -7.40 -6.94
CA GLU A 9 -4.87 -8.60 -6.95
C GLU A 9 -4.16 -9.82 -6.36
N SER A 10 -2.87 -9.98 -6.60
CA SER A 10 -2.07 -11.07 -6.00
C SER A 10 -1.88 -10.93 -4.49
N LEU A 11 -1.99 -9.72 -3.96
CA LEU A 11 -2.03 -9.44 -2.52
C LEU A 11 -3.42 -9.67 -1.89
N GLY A 12 -4.43 -10.05 -2.70
CA GLY A 12 -5.77 -10.32 -2.23
C GLY A 12 -6.71 -9.10 -2.24
N PHE A 13 -6.29 -7.98 -2.82
CA PHE A 13 -7.18 -6.83 -2.99
C PHE A 13 -8.26 -7.17 -4.02
N ALA A 14 -9.52 -7.13 -3.61
CA ALA A 14 -10.65 -7.44 -4.47
C ALA A 14 -11.01 -6.22 -5.34
N ARG A 15 -10.77 -6.35 -6.64
CA ARG A 15 -11.11 -5.30 -7.59
C ARG A 15 -12.62 -5.07 -7.64
N LYS A 16 -13.01 -3.79 -7.63
CA LYS A 16 -14.38 -3.33 -7.81
C LYS A 16 -14.53 -2.60 -9.14
N MET A 17 -15.79 -2.39 -9.57
CA MET A 17 -16.10 -1.64 -10.79
C MET A 17 -15.32 -2.17 -12.03
N SER A 18 -15.33 -3.47 -12.27
CA SER A 18 -14.56 -4.11 -13.35
C SER A 18 -14.90 -3.58 -14.77
N ALA A 19 -16.06 -2.92 -14.94
CA ALA A 19 -16.45 -2.26 -16.18
C ALA A 19 -15.52 -1.10 -16.61
N THR A 20 -14.66 -0.60 -15.71
CA THR A 20 -13.65 0.43 -16.04
C THR A 20 -12.50 -0.10 -16.90
N GLY A 21 -12.48 -1.40 -17.21
CA GLY A 21 -11.42 -2.00 -18.02
C GLY A 21 -10.06 -1.91 -17.34
N GLU A 22 -8.98 -1.76 -18.13
CA GLU A 22 -7.62 -1.63 -17.61
C GLU A 22 -7.15 -0.18 -17.42
N GLU A 23 -8.00 0.79 -17.71
CA GLU A 23 -7.65 2.21 -17.62
C GLU A 23 -7.62 2.72 -16.18
N VAL A 24 -8.55 2.23 -15.36
CA VAL A 24 -8.62 2.56 -13.92
C VAL A 24 -8.95 1.29 -13.14
N ALA A 25 -8.37 1.10 -11.97
CA ALA A 25 -8.73 0.01 -11.08
C ALA A 25 -9.03 0.55 -9.67
N PHE A 26 -10.11 0.08 -9.06
CA PHE A 26 -10.52 0.46 -7.72
C PHE A 26 -10.59 -0.76 -6.82
N TYR A 27 -10.08 -0.60 -5.59
CA TYR A 27 -10.06 -1.61 -4.55
C TYR A 27 -10.65 -1.04 -3.26
N ASP A 28 -11.60 -1.77 -2.69
CA ASP A 28 -12.13 -1.45 -1.36
C ASP A 28 -11.10 -1.91 -0.31
N THR A 29 -10.65 -0.99 0.52
CA THR A 29 -9.65 -1.23 1.57
C THR A 29 -10.24 -1.13 2.98
N GLY A 30 -11.57 -1.32 3.11
CA GLY A 30 -12.23 -1.41 4.42
C GLY A 30 -12.60 -0.05 5.03
N GLY A 31 -12.87 0.95 4.21
CA GLY A 31 -13.29 2.30 4.64
C GLY A 31 -12.68 3.41 3.80
N THR A 32 -11.66 3.08 3.02
CA THR A 32 -11.12 3.93 1.96
C THR A 32 -11.10 3.17 0.64
N VAL A 33 -10.78 3.85 -0.43
CA VAL A 33 -10.65 3.25 -1.76
C VAL A 33 -9.24 3.51 -2.28
N LEU A 34 -8.53 2.42 -2.62
CA LEU A 34 -7.29 2.55 -3.39
C LEU A 34 -7.65 2.59 -4.87
N GLY A 35 -7.33 3.69 -5.53
CA GLY A 35 -7.47 3.85 -6.98
C GLY A 35 -6.13 3.78 -7.69
N LEU A 36 -6.01 2.92 -8.70
CA LEU A 36 -4.88 2.93 -9.61
C LEU A 36 -5.27 3.68 -10.88
N PHE A 37 -4.49 4.67 -11.25
CA PHE A 37 -4.76 5.53 -12.39
C PHE A 37 -3.46 5.78 -13.17
N PRO A 38 -3.48 5.78 -14.53
CA PRO A 38 -2.27 6.05 -15.31
C PRO A 38 -1.69 7.40 -14.97
N TRP A 39 -0.39 7.47 -14.76
CA TRP A 39 0.34 8.67 -14.33
C TRP A 39 -0.03 9.92 -15.13
N HIS A 40 0.05 9.84 -16.46
CA HIS A 40 -0.22 10.97 -17.35
C HIS A 40 -1.69 11.42 -17.33
N LEU A 41 -2.63 10.50 -17.09
CA LEU A 41 -4.05 10.84 -16.97
C LEU A 41 -4.33 11.51 -15.62
N LEU A 42 -3.74 10.98 -14.54
CA LEU A 42 -3.87 11.57 -13.21
C LEU A 42 -3.26 12.98 -13.17
N ALA A 43 -2.09 13.17 -13.76
CA ALA A 43 -1.47 14.50 -13.86
C ALA A 43 -2.38 15.48 -14.61
N ARG A 44 -2.95 15.04 -15.74
CA ARG A 44 -3.88 15.87 -16.53
C ARG A 44 -5.14 16.23 -15.74
N ASP A 45 -5.74 15.28 -15.04
CA ASP A 45 -6.96 15.52 -14.25
C ASP A 45 -6.69 16.49 -13.09
N ALA A 46 -5.49 16.42 -12.50
CA ALA A 46 -5.05 17.31 -11.44
C ALA A 46 -4.51 18.68 -11.96
N ALA A 47 -4.55 18.93 -13.26
CA ALA A 47 -3.94 20.11 -13.90
C ALA A 47 -2.45 20.29 -13.57
N LEU A 48 -1.73 19.19 -13.41
CA LEU A 48 -0.30 19.15 -13.18
C LEU A 48 0.46 18.96 -14.49
N PRO A 49 1.72 19.49 -14.59
CA PRO A 49 2.54 19.23 -15.75
C PRO A 49 2.75 17.73 -15.99
N ASP A 50 2.65 17.28 -17.25
CA ASP A 50 3.02 15.92 -17.63
C ASP A 50 4.55 15.79 -17.60
N GLN A 51 5.07 15.26 -16.52
CA GLN A 51 6.50 15.03 -16.31
C GLN A 51 6.80 13.54 -16.20
N PRO A 52 8.03 13.10 -16.51
CA PRO A 52 8.47 11.74 -16.22
C PRO A 52 8.24 11.39 -14.76
N ARG A 53 7.91 10.12 -14.48
CA ARG A 53 7.78 9.65 -13.10
C ARG A 53 9.04 10.01 -12.30
N PRO A 54 8.89 10.64 -11.12
CA PRO A 54 10.02 10.87 -10.26
C PRO A 54 10.60 9.53 -9.79
N THR A 55 11.91 9.47 -9.68
CA THR A 55 12.63 8.29 -9.16
C THR A 55 12.96 8.42 -7.69
N ALA A 56 12.77 9.63 -7.14
CA ALA A 56 12.99 9.91 -5.72
C ALA A 56 11.74 9.61 -4.88
N PHE A 57 11.94 9.44 -3.58
CA PHE A 57 10.86 9.29 -2.61
C PHE A 57 9.98 10.55 -2.59
N HIS A 58 8.65 10.37 -2.69
CA HIS A 58 7.68 11.47 -2.82
C HIS A 58 7.17 12.01 -1.48
N GLY A 59 7.70 11.54 -0.35
CA GLY A 59 7.27 11.98 0.98
C GLY A 59 5.95 11.35 1.45
N VAL A 60 5.45 10.33 0.76
CA VAL A 60 4.21 9.62 1.12
C VAL A 60 4.47 8.13 1.18
N ALA A 61 3.98 7.47 2.21
CA ALA A 61 3.88 6.03 2.30
C ALA A 61 2.43 5.63 2.60
N LEU A 62 2.02 4.48 2.08
CA LEU A 62 0.76 3.83 2.44
C LEU A 62 1.03 2.89 3.62
N ALA A 63 0.16 2.89 4.63
CA ALA A 63 0.36 2.03 5.80
C ALA A 63 -0.58 0.81 5.78
N TRP A 64 -0.01 -0.37 5.97
CA TRP A 64 -0.71 -1.62 6.25
C TRP A 64 -0.57 -1.91 7.75
N ASN A 65 -1.62 -1.61 8.50
CA ASN A 65 -1.61 -1.80 9.95
C ASN A 65 -1.89 -3.25 10.32
N CYS A 66 -1.06 -3.80 11.18
CA CYS A 66 -1.08 -5.17 11.69
C CYS A 66 -1.40 -5.19 13.19
N ALA A 67 -2.00 -6.28 13.65
CA ALA A 67 -2.37 -6.46 15.04
C ALA A 67 -1.16 -6.78 15.93
N ASP A 68 -0.18 -7.52 15.40
CA ASP A 68 1.02 -7.94 16.12
C ASP A 68 2.25 -8.03 15.19
N ASP A 69 3.42 -8.29 15.79
CA ASP A 69 4.70 -8.38 15.09
C ASP A 69 4.76 -9.59 14.12
N ALA A 70 4.12 -10.69 14.48
CA ALA A 70 4.07 -11.89 13.63
C ALA A 70 3.27 -11.63 12.35
N GLU A 71 2.20 -10.84 12.44
CA GLU A 71 1.44 -10.40 11.26
C GLU A 71 2.28 -9.47 10.38
N VAL A 72 3.07 -8.57 10.94
CA VAL A 72 4.00 -7.72 10.17
C VAL A 72 4.96 -8.60 9.35
N ASP A 73 5.61 -9.58 10.00
CA ASP A 73 6.52 -10.51 9.33
C ASP A 73 5.82 -11.30 8.22
N ALA A 74 4.62 -11.80 8.49
CA ALA A 74 3.83 -12.58 7.52
C ALA A 74 3.44 -11.71 6.30
N VAL A 75 2.97 -10.49 6.50
CA VAL A 75 2.59 -9.56 5.43
C VAL A 75 3.82 -9.16 4.60
N MET A 76 4.97 -8.86 5.25
CA MET A 76 6.21 -8.56 4.55
C MET A 76 6.66 -9.73 3.67
N ALA A 77 6.72 -10.94 4.24
CA ALA A 77 7.11 -12.14 3.49
C ALA A 77 6.14 -12.41 2.32
N PHE A 78 4.84 -12.24 2.54
CA PHE A 78 3.82 -12.41 1.52
C PHE A 78 3.98 -11.40 0.39
N ALA A 79 4.10 -10.11 0.68
CA ALA A 79 4.27 -9.07 -0.33
C ALA A 79 5.53 -9.30 -1.19
N LEU A 80 6.66 -9.66 -0.55
CA LEU A 80 7.89 -9.99 -1.26
C LEU A 80 7.72 -11.22 -2.18
N SER A 81 6.99 -12.24 -1.74
CA SER A 81 6.67 -13.41 -2.58
C SER A 81 5.82 -13.08 -3.81
N LYS A 82 5.12 -11.95 -3.79
CA LYS A 82 4.29 -11.43 -4.89
C LYS A 82 5.01 -10.40 -5.78
N GLY A 83 6.29 -10.17 -5.53
CA GLY A 83 7.12 -9.30 -6.37
C GLY A 83 7.28 -7.87 -5.86
N ALA A 84 6.89 -7.59 -4.60
CA ALA A 84 7.26 -6.34 -3.96
C ALA A 84 8.79 -6.24 -3.82
N LYS A 85 9.31 -5.03 -3.86
CA LYS A 85 10.72 -4.76 -3.60
C LYS A 85 10.93 -4.43 -2.13
N LEU A 86 11.81 -5.16 -1.45
CA LEU A 86 12.20 -4.81 -0.08
C LEU A 86 12.86 -3.43 -0.04
N LEU A 87 12.37 -2.56 0.83
CA LEU A 87 12.99 -1.26 1.15
C LEU A 87 13.69 -1.30 2.51
N ASN A 88 13.01 -1.80 3.55
CA ASN A 88 13.56 -1.96 4.88
C ASN A 88 12.97 -3.21 5.55
N PRO A 89 13.79 -4.15 6.05
CA PRO A 89 13.28 -5.33 6.75
C PRO A 89 12.48 -4.94 7.99
N ALA A 90 11.54 -5.81 8.39
CA ALA A 90 10.78 -5.62 9.61
C ALA A 90 11.71 -5.65 10.84
N GLN A 91 11.56 -4.68 11.72
CA GLN A 91 12.38 -4.50 12.92
C GLN A 91 11.69 -3.65 13.98
N PRO A 92 12.11 -3.74 15.26
CA PRO A 92 11.62 -2.86 16.31
C PRO A 92 11.93 -1.39 15.99
N THR A 93 10.99 -0.51 16.36
CA THR A 93 11.14 0.94 16.20
C THR A 93 11.49 1.61 17.53
N SER A 94 12.07 2.81 17.47
CA SER A 94 12.41 3.59 18.67
C SER A 94 11.20 4.04 19.48
N TYR A 95 10.03 4.09 18.88
CA TYR A 95 8.77 4.45 19.56
C TYR A 95 8.00 3.23 20.11
N GLY A 96 8.61 2.04 20.12
CA GLY A 96 7.99 0.82 20.67
C GLY A 96 7.09 0.06 19.69
N GLY A 97 7.13 0.40 18.42
CA GLY A 97 6.47 -0.30 17.34
C GLY A 97 7.33 -1.41 16.74
N TYR A 98 6.79 -2.04 15.68
CA TYR A 98 7.50 -2.98 14.83
C TYR A 98 7.07 -2.75 13.39
N CYS A 99 8.00 -2.48 12.48
CA CYS A 99 7.63 -2.19 11.10
C CYS A 99 8.70 -2.59 10.07
N GLY A 100 8.23 -2.82 8.85
CA GLY A 100 9.05 -2.97 7.66
C GLY A 100 8.47 -2.17 6.51
N TYR A 101 9.24 -2.02 5.43
CA TYR A 101 8.83 -1.29 4.24
C TYR A 101 9.10 -2.09 2.98
N PHE A 102 8.14 -2.08 2.06
CA PHE A 102 8.33 -2.56 0.69
C PHE A 102 7.86 -1.50 -0.32
N ALA A 103 8.32 -1.60 -1.56
CA ALA A 103 7.77 -0.83 -2.67
C ALA A 103 6.91 -1.73 -3.57
N ASP A 104 5.82 -1.17 -4.07
CA ASP A 104 5.03 -1.77 -5.12
C ASP A 104 5.75 -1.70 -6.49
N PRO A 105 5.20 -2.28 -7.58
CA PRO A 105 5.82 -2.23 -8.91
C PRO A 105 6.01 -0.83 -9.48
N ASP A 106 5.28 0.15 -8.98
CA ASP A 106 5.39 1.55 -9.40
C ASP A 106 6.32 2.38 -8.51
N GLY A 107 6.88 1.77 -7.44
CA GLY A 107 7.82 2.39 -6.51
C GLY A 107 7.16 3.12 -5.35
N HIS A 108 5.84 2.96 -5.15
CA HIS A 108 5.18 3.53 -3.98
C HIS A 108 5.56 2.75 -2.72
N ALA A 109 5.97 3.48 -1.69
CA ALA A 109 6.36 2.90 -0.41
C ALA A 109 5.12 2.45 0.39
N TRP A 110 5.16 1.22 0.86
CA TRP A 110 4.22 0.65 1.83
C TRP A 110 4.94 0.41 3.15
N GLU A 111 4.40 0.94 4.22
CA GLU A 111 4.77 0.62 5.58
C GLU A 111 3.89 -0.53 6.07
N VAL A 112 4.48 -1.62 6.52
CA VAL A 112 3.77 -2.69 7.22
C VAL A 112 4.11 -2.56 8.68
N VAL A 113 3.12 -2.26 9.53
CA VAL A 113 3.40 -1.75 10.88
C VAL A 113 2.42 -2.26 11.94
N ARG A 114 2.96 -2.61 13.10
CA ARG A 114 2.24 -2.64 14.36
C ARG A 114 2.67 -1.41 15.17
N ALA A 115 1.80 -0.42 15.29
CA ALA A 115 2.07 0.80 16.01
C ALA A 115 1.48 0.74 17.44
N PRO A 116 2.20 1.21 18.47
CA PRO A 116 1.66 1.28 19.83
C PRO A 116 0.41 2.16 19.89
N GLY A 117 -0.61 1.70 20.59
CA GLY A 117 -1.86 2.43 20.73
C GLY A 117 -2.84 2.25 19.57
N PHE A 118 -2.40 1.77 18.40
CA PHE A 118 -3.31 1.42 17.32
C PHE A 118 -3.96 0.07 17.61
N THR A 119 -5.27 0.00 17.47
CA THR A 119 -6.01 -1.26 17.57
C THR A 119 -6.56 -1.65 16.19
N VAL A 120 -6.20 -2.84 15.72
CA VAL A 120 -6.76 -3.42 14.51
C VAL A 120 -7.91 -4.35 14.92
N GLY A 121 -9.14 -3.95 14.64
CA GLY A 121 -10.33 -4.74 14.97
C GLY A 121 -10.51 -5.95 14.05
N ASP A 122 -11.43 -6.85 14.41
CA ASP A 122 -11.77 -8.04 13.61
C ASP A 122 -12.25 -7.71 12.19
N ASN A 123 -12.84 -6.52 12.01
CA ASN A 123 -13.24 -5.98 10.72
C ASN A 123 -12.07 -5.29 9.96
N ARG A 124 -10.85 -5.43 10.44
CA ARG A 124 -9.61 -4.83 9.88
C ARG A 124 -9.60 -3.29 9.89
N ARG A 125 -10.47 -2.67 10.65
CA ARG A 125 -10.44 -1.22 10.87
C ARG A 125 -9.47 -0.87 11.98
N VAL A 126 -8.74 0.23 11.74
CA VAL A 126 -7.82 0.79 12.73
C VAL A 126 -8.55 1.81 13.60
N THR A 127 -8.37 1.70 14.90
CA THR A 127 -8.84 2.69 15.89
C THR A 127 -7.64 3.32 16.57
N LEU A 128 -7.68 4.62 16.70
CA LEU A 128 -6.65 5.41 17.37
C LEU A 128 -7.13 5.80 18.79
N PRO A 129 -6.23 5.88 19.78
CA PRO A 129 -6.55 6.47 21.07
C PRO A 129 -6.77 7.99 20.91
N ASP A 130 -7.49 8.57 21.87
CA ASP A 130 -7.64 10.02 22.01
C ASP A 130 -6.33 10.70 22.47
#